data_281aaee1b70630e2204ae8a824c1ea65
#
_entry.id   281aaee1b70630e2204ae8a824c1ea65
#
_cell.length_a   1.000
_cell.length_b   1.000
_cell.length_c   1.000
_cell.angle_alpha   90.00
_cell.angle_beta   90.00
_cell.angle_gamma   90.00
#
_symmetry.space_group_name_H-M   'P 1'
#
loop_
_entity.id
_entity.type
_entity.pdbx_description
1 polymer ?
#
loop_
_entity_poly.entity_id
_entity_poly.type
_entity_poly.pdbx_seq_one_letter_code
_entity_poly.pdbx_strand_id
1 'polypeptide(L)'
;MTFKILSLDGGGIWGIVSSTMLVTLEKLIGQPLNEYFDLIAGTSTGSIVACGLSNGTSSQQLVDLYADKGKTIFPYTSLFSLQRLPVAFQYGLLGPKYSSQGLQKVLQSQFGNEKISEITKVKLLIIAYDTLSRQPIFFKSWRSNFINLPLWEACICSSAAPTFFPAHYLTRKEGGSVASATSETICFAEIVNVDTYNQMQVFIVSGKGAGQTRNITNFQKTKQQRTAFIDKPWIIIPDYTSTYSLTIEYSLIDGGVGANNPTACAIAEALRLGHALKDIHVLSVGTGIFTVPIPFAEATRWGILNWATAISNVLIDASSDINDYIAEQVIYDEHYLRLQFRLDRESSVEITNKIDDVNPQNLQNLVKVANDYIHQPNIIQSIKDFVVQAN
;
A
#
# COMPACT_ATOMS: atom_id res chain seq x y z
N MET A 1 3.77 27.10 7.10
CA MET A 1 2.79 26.82 6.00
C MET A 1 2.24 25.43 6.27
N THR A 2 0.94 25.32 6.39
CA THR A 2 0.25 24.05 6.72
C THR A 2 0.54 22.98 5.68
N PHE A 3 0.78 21.74 6.12
CA PHE A 3 0.95 20.56 5.28
C PHE A 3 -0.14 19.54 5.61
N LYS A 4 -1.04 19.31 4.67
CA LYS A 4 -2.26 18.53 4.87
C LYS A 4 -2.11 17.11 4.35
N ILE A 5 -2.34 16.12 5.19
CA ILE A 5 -2.22 14.70 4.89
C ILE A 5 -3.60 14.04 4.95
N LEU A 6 -3.96 13.27 3.91
CA LEU A 6 -5.04 12.30 3.92
C LEU A 6 -4.46 10.90 4.01
N SER A 7 -4.83 10.15 5.04
CA SER A 7 -4.39 8.77 5.27
C SER A 7 -5.57 7.81 5.14
N LEU A 8 -5.41 6.73 4.37
CA LEU A 8 -6.49 5.82 3.98
C LEU A 8 -6.12 4.38 4.33
N ASP A 9 -6.88 3.79 5.25
CA ASP A 9 -6.63 2.42 5.75
C ASP A 9 -6.94 1.33 4.72
N GLY A 10 -6.31 0.17 4.92
CA GLY A 10 -6.69 -1.09 4.29
C GLY A 10 -7.99 -1.68 4.85
N GLY A 11 -8.61 -2.62 4.12
CA GLY A 11 -9.85 -3.27 4.57
C GLY A 11 -10.64 -4.01 3.49
N GLY A 12 -10.04 -4.37 2.36
CA GLY A 12 -10.72 -5.14 1.30
C GLY A 12 -11.95 -4.42 0.74
N ILE A 13 -13.10 -5.09 0.68
CA ILE A 13 -14.34 -4.48 0.15
C ILE A 13 -14.88 -3.34 1.02
N TRP A 14 -14.45 -3.25 2.29
CA TRP A 14 -14.82 -2.14 3.17
C TRP A 14 -14.22 -0.78 2.74
N GLY A 15 -13.36 -0.75 1.72
CA GLY A 15 -12.98 0.47 1.02
C GLY A 15 -14.16 1.28 0.50
N ILE A 16 -15.33 0.66 0.31
CA ILE A 16 -16.58 1.36 0.00
C ILE A 16 -17.02 2.27 1.15
N VAL A 17 -16.72 1.92 2.42
CA VAL A 17 -17.01 2.71 3.61
C VAL A 17 -16.19 4.00 3.61
N SER A 18 -14.86 3.89 3.48
CA SER A 18 -13.99 5.05 3.40
C SER A 18 -14.34 5.94 2.20
N SER A 19 -14.57 5.36 1.02
CA SER A 19 -14.99 6.10 -0.18
C SER A 19 -16.31 6.86 0.04
N THR A 20 -17.28 6.26 0.74
CA THR A 20 -18.57 6.91 1.06
C THR A 20 -18.37 8.10 2.01
N MET A 21 -17.54 7.96 3.04
CA MET A 21 -17.21 9.07 3.94
C MET A 21 -16.52 10.22 3.19
N LEU A 22 -15.63 9.88 2.25
CA LEU A 22 -14.94 10.87 1.44
C LEU A 22 -15.85 11.67 0.51
N VAL A 23 -17.00 11.12 0.07
CA VAL A 23 -18.02 11.90 -0.69
C VAL A 23 -18.54 13.08 0.13
N THR A 24 -18.82 12.87 1.41
CA THR A 24 -19.27 13.94 2.30
C THR A 24 -18.13 14.91 2.61
N LEU A 25 -16.93 14.41 2.84
CA LEU A 25 -15.74 15.24 3.06
C LEU A 25 -15.47 16.17 1.87
N GLU A 26 -15.47 15.64 0.64
CA GLU A 26 -15.25 16.42 -0.59
C GLU A 26 -16.27 17.55 -0.75
N LYS A 27 -17.54 17.28 -0.40
CA LYS A 27 -18.60 18.31 -0.38
C LYS A 27 -18.39 19.38 0.68
N LEU A 28 -17.93 19.00 1.89
CA LEU A 28 -17.68 19.94 2.99
C LEU A 28 -16.46 20.82 2.72
N ILE A 29 -15.43 20.27 2.09
CA ILE A 29 -14.23 21.01 1.67
C ILE A 29 -14.54 21.93 0.48
N GLY A 30 -15.42 21.50 -0.43
CA GLY A 30 -15.87 22.29 -1.60
C GLY A 30 -14.90 22.26 -2.78
N GLN A 31 -13.89 21.37 -2.77
CA GLN A 31 -12.94 21.18 -3.87
C GLN A 31 -12.45 19.74 -3.92
N PRO A 32 -11.85 19.28 -5.05
CA PRO A 32 -11.28 17.94 -5.17
C PRO A 32 -10.22 17.67 -4.09
N LEU A 33 -10.21 16.45 -3.54
CA LEU A 33 -9.31 16.11 -2.42
C LEU A 33 -7.83 16.15 -2.81
N ASN A 34 -7.48 15.88 -4.08
CA ASN A 34 -6.11 16.02 -4.58
C ASN A 34 -5.65 17.48 -4.78
N GLU A 35 -6.56 18.44 -4.62
CA GLU A 35 -6.24 19.88 -4.63
C GLU A 35 -6.21 20.45 -3.21
N TYR A 36 -6.90 19.79 -2.27
CA TYR A 36 -6.93 20.22 -0.86
C TYR A 36 -5.76 19.65 -0.05
N PHE A 37 -5.42 18.36 -0.22
CA PHE A 37 -4.35 17.70 0.50
C PHE A 37 -3.01 17.80 -0.23
N ASP A 38 -1.91 17.91 0.53
CA ASP A 38 -0.54 17.94 0.01
C ASP A 38 0.04 16.53 -0.16
N LEU A 39 -0.45 15.57 0.66
CA LEU A 39 -0.08 14.16 0.59
C LEU A 39 -1.30 13.27 0.82
N ILE A 40 -1.48 12.27 -0.05
CA ILE A 40 -2.46 11.20 0.12
C ILE A 40 -1.70 9.88 0.27
N ALA A 41 -1.93 9.19 1.39
CA ALA A 41 -1.33 7.90 1.69
C ALA A 41 -2.39 6.79 1.72
N GLY A 42 -2.04 5.60 1.23
CA GLY A 42 -2.98 4.47 1.25
C GLY A 42 -2.29 3.11 1.36
N THR A 43 -2.97 2.18 2.01
CA THR A 43 -2.57 0.77 2.11
C THR A 43 -3.70 -0.12 1.61
N SER A 44 -3.39 -1.20 0.86
CA SER A 44 -4.38 -2.17 0.39
C SER A 44 -5.53 -1.47 -0.36
N THR A 45 -6.78 -1.67 0.03
CA THR A 45 -7.92 -0.96 -0.54
C THR A 45 -7.77 0.56 -0.45
N GLY A 46 -7.16 1.08 0.64
CA GLY A 46 -6.83 2.50 0.78
C GLY A 46 -5.84 2.98 -0.30
N SER A 47 -4.98 2.11 -0.84
CA SER A 47 -4.10 2.44 -1.96
C SER A 47 -4.88 2.68 -3.26
N ILE A 48 -5.96 1.91 -3.47
CA ILE A 48 -6.85 2.06 -4.63
C ILE A 48 -7.57 3.41 -4.56
N VAL A 49 -8.09 3.75 -3.37
CA VAL A 49 -8.73 5.03 -3.12
C VAL A 49 -7.73 6.18 -3.26
N ALA A 50 -6.52 6.05 -2.68
CA ALA A 50 -5.47 7.06 -2.77
C ALA A 50 -5.02 7.33 -4.21
N CYS A 51 -4.80 6.28 -5.00
CA CYS A 51 -4.49 6.41 -6.43
C CYS A 51 -5.63 7.10 -7.19
N GLY A 52 -6.87 6.68 -6.94
CA GLY A 52 -8.04 7.25 -7.59
C GLY A 52 -8.20 8.74 -7.28
N LEU A 53 -8.16 9.14 -6.02
CA LEU A 53 -8.21 10.55 -5.65
C LEU A 53 -7.05 11.32 -6.27
N SER A 54 -5.84 10.79 -6.21
CA SER A 54 -4.64 11.48 -6.69
C SER A 54 -4.65 11.71 -8.20
N ASN A 55 -5.26 10.83 -8.99
CA ASN A 55 -5.43 11.03 -10.44
C ASN A 55 -6.68 11.83 -10.82
N GLY A 56 -7.46 12.30 -9.84
CA GLY A 56 -8.65 13.13 -10.07
C GLY A 56 -9.97 12.36 -10.19
N THR A 57 -9.99 11.05 -9.89
CA THR A 57 -11.24 10.30 -9.74
C THR A 57 -12.01 10.83 -8.54
N SER A 58 -13.29 11.14 -8.70
CA SER A 58 -14.12 11.64 -7.58
C SER A 58 -14.40 10.54 -6.55
N SER A 59 -14.64 10.95 -5.30
CA SER A 59 -15.02 10.03 -4.23
C SER A 59 -16.24 9.17 -4.58
N GLN A 60 -17.23 9.74 -5.28
CA GLN A 60 -18.41 8.99 -5.74
C GLN A 60 -18.06 7.89 -6.75
N GLN A 61 -17.19 8.17 -7.72
CA GLN A 61 -16.76 7.18 -8.70
C GLN A 61 -16.01 6.01 -8.02
N LEU A 62 -15.34 6.26 -6.88
CA LEU A 62 -14.69 5.20 -6.10
C LEU A 62 -15.73 4.35 -5.35
N VAL A 63 -16.82 4.91 -4.83
CA VAL A 63 -17.95 4.14 -4.30
C VAL A 63 -18.52 3.23 -5.38
N ASP A 64 -18.77 3.78 -6.57
CA ASP A 64 -19.34 3.05 -7.72
C ASP A 64 -18.38 1.92 -8.17
N LEU A 65 -17.06 2.14 -8.13
CA LEU A 65 -16.04 1.13 -8.43
C LEU A 65 -16.22 -0.12 -7.55
N TYR A 66 -16.36 0.06 -6.22
CA TYR A 66 -16.56 -1.06 -5.30
C TYR A 66 -17.92 -1.72 -5.48
N ALA A 67 -18.97 -0.94 -5.67
CA ALA A 67 -20.32 -1.45 -5.87
C ALA A 67 -20.44 -2.28 -7.16
N ASP A 68 -19.88 -1.81 -8.26
CA ASP A 68 -20.01 -2.43 -9.57
C ASP A 68 -18.99 -3.55 -9.83
N LYS A 69 -17.77 -3.40 -9.32
CA LYS A 69 -16.65 -4.28 -9.65
C LYS A 69 -16.25 -5.23 -8.53
N GLY A 70 -16.85 -5.11 -7.35
CA GLY A 70 -16.55 -5.99 -6.21
C GLY A 70 -16.60 -7.47 -6.56
N LYS A 71 -17.62 -7.92 -7.31
CA LYS A 71 -17.74 -9.30 -7.79
C LYS A 71 -16.64 -9.74 -8.76
N THR A 72 -16.01 -8.82 -9.48
CA THR A 72 -14.89 -9.15 -10.35
C THR A 72 -13.63 -9.39 -9.52
N ILE A 73 -13.46 -8.63 -8.43
CA ILE A 73 -12.33 -8.77 -7.50
C ILE A 73 -12.50 -10.01 -6.63
N PHE A 74 -13.71 -10.21 -6.06
CA PHE A 74 -14.07 -11.30 -5.15
C PHE A 74 -15.23 -12.13 -5.74
N PRO A 75 -14.96 -13.03 -6.70
CA PRO A 75 -16.00 -13.71 -7.48
C PRO A 75 -16.80 -14.74 -6.69
N TYR A 76 -16.34 -15.15 -5.52
CA TYR A 76 -17.01 -16.12 -4.63
C TYR A 76 -16.59 -15.92 -3.18
N THR A 77 -17.45 -16.34 -2.24
CA THR A 77 -17.18 -16.20 -0.79
C THR A 77 -16.68 -17.50 -0.16
N SER A 78 -17.01 -18.67 -0.74
CA SER A 78 -16.67 -19.99 -0.19
C SER A 78 -15.38 -20.53 -0.80
N LEU A 79 -14.50 -21.10 0.03
CA LEU A 79 -13.32 -21.87 -0.40
C LEU A 79 -13.68 -23.14 -1.20
N PHE A 80 -14.91 -23.65 -1.04
CA PHE A 80 -15.42 -24.82 -1.76
C PHE A 80 -16.17 -24.47 -3.05
N SER A 81 -16.12 -23.21 -3.49
CA SER A 81 -16.72 -22.78 -4.76
C SER A 81 -16.08 -23.49 -5.95
N LEU A 82 -16.88 -23.97 -6.90
CA LEU A 82 -16.38 -24.52 -8.17
C LEU A 82 -15.58 -23.48 -8.98
N GLN A 83 -15.89 -22.22 -8.81
CA GLN A 83 -15.14 -21.12 -9.44
C GLN A 83 -13.69 -21.01 -8.94
N ARG A 84 -13.36 -21.62 -7.78
CA ARG A 84 -12.00 -21.69 -7.25
C ARG A 84 -11.14 -22.77 -7.91
N LEU A 85 -11.71 -23.71 -8.63
CA LEU A 85 -10.96 -24.84 -9.21
C LEU A 85 -9.69 -24.40 -10.00
N PRO A 86 -9.72 -23.38 -10.87
CA PRO A 86 -8.51 -22.92 -11.57
C PRO A 86 -7.41 -22.44 -10.60
N VAL A 87 -7.79 -21.72 -9.54
CA VAL A 87 -6.86 -21.24 -8.50
C VAL A 87 -6.28 -22.41 -7.71
N ALA A 88 -7.13 -23.37 -7.32
CA ALA A 88 -6.71 -24.56 -6.60
C ALA A 88 -5.80 -25.47 -7.46
N PHE A 89 -6.03 -25.51 -8.78
CA PHE A 89 -5.15 -26.23 -9.69
C PHE A 89 -3.77 -25.55 -9.83
N GLN A 90 -3.74 -24.23 -9.86
CA GLN A 90 -2.50 -23.44 -10.02
C GLN A 90 -1.67 -23.38 -8.73
N TYR A 91 -2.31 -23.20 -7.56
CA TYR A 91 -1.61 -22.91 -6.29
C TYR A 91 -1.80 -24.01 -5.22
N GLY A 92 -2.55 -25.08 -5.55
CA GLY A 92 -2.91 -26.12 -4.59
C GLY A 92 -4.13 -25.78 -3.75
N LEU A 93 -4.66 -26.79 -3.04
CA LEU A 93 -5.88 -26.64 -2.22
C LEU A 93 -5.69 -25.65 -1.05
N LEU A 94 -4.47 -25.55 -0.52
CA LEU A 94 -4.10 -24.62 0.56
C LEU A 94 -3.56 -23.28 0.02
N GLY A 95 -3.60 -23.07 -1.29
CA GLY A 95 -3.21 -21.82 -1.93
C GLY A 95 -4.19 -20.67 -1.65
N PRO A 96 -3.91 -19.48 -2.21
CA PRO A 96 -4.74 -18.29 -2.00
C PRO A 96 -6.20 -18.52 -2.38
N LYS A 97 -7.09 -17.71 -1.79
CA LYS A 97 -8.54 -17.82 -2.07
C LYS A 97 -8.85 -17.39 -3.51
N TYR A 98 -8.22 -16.33 -3.99
CA TYR A 98 -8.47 -15.71 -5.30
C TYR A 98 -7.23 -15.68 -6.17
N SER A 99 -7.45 -15.61 -7.50
CA SER A 99 -6.47 -15.15 -8.45
C SER A 99 -6.38 -13.62 -8.42
N SER A 100 -5.21 -13.05 -8.64
CA SER A 100 -5.04 -11.59 -8.79
C SER A 100 -5.63 -11.04 -10.10
N GLN A 101 -6.03 -11.89 -11.04
CA GLN A 101 -6.50 -11.46 -12.37
C GLN A 101 -7.75 -10.56 -12.31
N GLY A 102 -8.70 -10.86 -11.40
CA GLY A 102 -9.91 -10.05 -11.23
C GLY A 102 -9.58 -8.65 -10.75
N LEU A 103 -8.74 -8.54 -9.71
CA LEU A 103 -8.25 -7.28 -9.19
C LEU A 103 -7.46 -6.52 -10.25
N GLN A 104 -6.53 -7.17 -10.94
CA GLN A 104 -5.72 -6.58 -12.01
C GLN A 104 -6.59 -6.00 -13.13
N LYS A 105 -7.59 -6.76 -13.61
CA LYS A 105 -8.52 -6.30 -14.65
C LYS A 105 -9.26 -5.02 -14.23
N VAL A 106 -9.75 -4.98 -13.00
CA VAL A 106 -10.46 -3.81 -12.47
C VAL A 106 -9.54 -2.60 -12.39
N LEU A 107 -8.34 -2.77 -11.82
CA LEU A 107 -7.38 -1.68 -11.64
C LEU A 107 -6.83 -1.17 -12.98
N GLN A 108 -6.56 -2.06 -13.94
CA GLN A 108 -6.17 -1.65 -15.29
C GLN A 108 -7.28 -0.92 -16.03
N SER A 109 -8.53 -1.31 -15.82
CA SER A 109 -9.69 -0.58 -16.38
C SER A 109 -9.84 0.81 -15.75
N GLN A 110 -9.51 0.96 -14.47
CA GLN A 110 -9.63 2.21 -13.73
C GLN A 110 -8.49 3.19 -14.03
N PHE A 111 -7.25 2.72 -14.04
CA PHE A 111 -6.06 3.57 -14.11
C PHE A 111 -5.34 3.53 -15.46
N GLY A 112 -5.73 2.63 -16.38
CA GLY A 112 -5.02 2.46 -17.66
C GLY A 112 -3.54 2.19 -17.46
N ASN A 113 -2.69 2.93 -18.16
CA ASN A 113 -1.23 2.87 -18.06
C ASN A 113 -0.64 4.09 -17.31
N GLU A 114 -1.46 4.85 -16.60
CA GLU A 114 -1.00 6.01 -15.84
C GLU A 114 0.02 5.59 -14.79
N LYS A 115 1.12 6.33 -14.71
CA LYS A 115 2.27 6.02 -13.86
C LYS A 115 2.26 6.87 -12.59
N ILE A 116 2.96 6.39 -11.58
CA ILE A 116 3.17 7.14 -10.32
C ILE A 116 3.76 8.53 -10.61
N SER A 117 4.65 8.68 -11.62
CA SER A 117 5.25 9.96 -12.01
C SER A 117 4.27 10.98 -12.56
N GLU A 118 3.13 10.55 -13.05
CA GLU A 118 2.11 11.42 -13.65
C GLU A 118 1.22 12.08 -12.59
N ILE A 119 1.29 11.60 -11.35
CA ILE A 119 0.66 12.23 -10.20
C ILE A 119 1.49 13.45 -9.76
N THR A 120 1.04 14.65 -10.13
CA THR A 120 1.78 15.91 -9.92
C THR A 120 1.09 16.90 -9.00
N LYS A 121 -0.25 16.84 -8.85
CA LYS A 121 -1.01 17.78 -8.02
C LYS A 121 -0.82 17.53 -6.52
N VAL A 122 -0.69 16.28 -6.13
CA VAL A 122 -0.57 15.83 -4.74
C VAL A 122 0.56 14.81 -4.62
N LYS A 123 1.18 14.68 -3.46
CA LYS A 123 2.14 13.59 -3.20
C LYS A 123 1.37 12.31 -2.88
N LEU A 124 1.66 11.25 -3.63
CA LEU A 124 1.06 9.92 -3.42
C LEU A 124 2.04 9.00 -2.72
N LEU A 125 1.59 8.37 -1.62
CA LEU A 125 2.32 7.36 -0.85
C LEU A 125 1.52 6.06 -0.80
N ILE A 126 2.08 4.97 -1.33
CA ILE A 126 1.48 3.62 -1.25
C ILE A 126 2.44 2.69 -0.51
N ILE A 127 1.89 1.84 0.35
CA ILE A 127 2.67 0.92 1.18
C ILE A 127 2.42 -0.53 0.74
N ALA A 128 3.50 -1.28 0.56
CA ALA A 128 3.52 -2.73 0.35
C ALA A 128 4.60 -3.36 1.25
N TYR A 129 4.67 -4.69 1.30
CA TYR A 129 5.69 -5.40 2.05
C TYR A 129 6.40 -6.42 1.15
N ASP A 130 7.74 -6.36 1.12
CA ASP A 130 8.56 -7.29 0.34
C ASP A 130 8.99 -8.49 1.18
N THR A 131 8.59 -9.69 0.75
CA THR A 131 8.92 -10.93 1.45
C THR A 131 10.36 -11.40 1.18
N LEU A 132 11.00 -10.95 0.11
CA LEU A 132 12.39 -11.29 -0.20
C LEU A 132 13.35 -10.56 0.73
N SER A 133 13.16 -9.26 0.88
CA SER A 133 13.98 -8.43 1.76
C SER A 133 13.47 -8.38 3.20
N ARG A 134 12.23 -8.82 3.45
CA ARG A 134 11.54 -8.74 4.76
C ARG A 134 11.40 -7.29 5.24
N GLN A 135 11.06 -6.37 4.33
CA GLN A 135 10.95 -4.93 4.63
C GLN A 135 9.74 -4.29 3.96
N PRO A 136 9.22 -3.18 4.51
CA PRO A 136 8.20 -2.40 3.85
C PRO A 136 8.76 -1.72 2.60
N ILE A 137 7.93 -1.63 1.57
CA ILE A 137 8.21 -0.89 0.34
C ILE A 137 7.25 0.29 0.28
N PHE A 138 7.80 1.47 -0.04
CA PHE A 138 7.07 2.72 -0.16
C PHE A 138 7.12 3.22 -1.61
N PHE A 139 6.00 3.17 -2.32
CA PHE A 139 5.86 3.80 -3.63
C PHE A 139 5.52 5.28 -3.42
N LYS A 140 6.34 6.18 -3.97
CA LYS A 140 6.26 7.62 -3.74
C LYS A 140 6.32 8.38 -5.06
N SER A 141 5.33 9.24 -5.33
CA SER A 141 5.29 10.01 -6.58
C SER A 141 6.43 11.03 -6.74
N TRP A 142 7.10 11.38 -5.63
CA TRP A 142 8.21 12.34 -5.61
C TRP A 142 9.62 11.69 -5.53
N ARG A 143 9.71 10.37 -5.71
CA ARG A 143 10.98 9.63 -5.68
C ARG A 143 11.17 8.83 -6.97
N SER A 144 12.41 8.77 -7.45
CA SER A 144 12.75 8.13 -8.73
C SER A 144 12.61 6.61 -8.73
N ASN A 145 12.64 5.95 -7.57
CA ASN A 145 12.77 4.48 -7.49
C ASN A 145 11.67 3.70 -8.23
N PHE A 146 10.42 4.17 -8.17
CA PHE A 146 9.26 3.52 -8.78
C PHE A 146 8.45 4.47 -9.66
N ILE A 147 9.08 5.53 -10.15
CA ILE A 147 8.40 6.63 -10.86
C ILE A 147 7.67 6.16 -12.13
N ASN A 148 8.19 5.12 -12.78
CA ASN A 148 7.60 4.55 -13.99
C ASN A 148 6.63 3.39 -13.73
N LEU A 149 6.38 3.04 -12.46
CA LEU A 149 5.43 1.99 -12.09
C LEU A 149 4.00 2.46 -12.39
N PRO A 150 3.17 1.67 -13.10
CA PRO A 150 1.76 2.00 -13.29
C PRO A 150 1.01 2.02 -11.96
N LEU A 151 0.04 2.92 -11.81
CA LEU A 151 -0.79 3.03 -10.60
C LEU A 151 -1.48 1.71 -10.27
N TRP A 152 -2.04 1.03 -11.29
CA TRP A 152 -2.71 -0.26 -11.10
C TRP A 152 -1.77 -1.31 -10.49
N GLU A 153 -0.50 -1.32 -10.86
CA GLU A 153 0.47 -2.30 -10.37
C GLU A 153 0.93 -1.98 -8.95
N ALA A 154 1.10 -0.69 -8.60
CA ALA A 154 1.34 -0.27 -7.22
C ALA A 154 0.18 -0.66 -6.30
N CYS A 155 -1.08 -0.52 -6.76
CA CYS A 155 -2.26 -0.98 -6.02
C CYS A 155 -2.26 -2.51 -5.82
N ILE A 156 -1.91 -3.31 -6.85
CA ILE A 156 -1.81 -4.77 -6.71
C ILE A 156 -0.75 -5.13 -5.68
N CYS A 157 0.45 -4.53 -5.75
CA CYS A 157 1.51 -4.75 -4.79
C CYS A 157 1.07 -4.48 -3.35
N SER A 158 0.28 -3.42 -3.15
CA SER A 158 -0.25 -3.03 -1.85
C SER A 158 -1.42 -3.88 -1.37
N SER A 159 -2.17 -4.52 -2.30
CA SER A 159 -3.42 -5.24 -2.00
C SER A 159 -3.30 -6.76 -2.12
N ALA A 160 -2.09 -7.30 -2.29
CA ALA A 160 -1.85 -8.75 -2.37
C ALA A 160 -1.92 -9.39 -0.96
N ALA A 161 -3.11 -9.33 -0.34
CA ALA A 161 -3.34 -9.80 1.03
C ALA A 161 -3.07 -11.30 1.17
N PRO A 162 -2.17 -11.71 2.09
CA PRO A 162 -1.92 -13.12 2.35
C PRO A 162 -3.21 -13.89 2.62
N THR A 163 -3.29 -15.12 2.17
CA THR A 163 -4.47 -15.98 2.16
C THR A 163 -5.55 -15.63 1.14
N PHE A 164 -5.70 -14.36 0.75
CA PHE A 164 -6.68 -13.92 -0.25
C PHE A 164 -6.09 -13.94 -1.66
N PHE A 165 -4.93 -13.34 -1.87
CA PHE A 165 -4.26 -13.22 -3.17
C PHE A 165 -2.83 -13.79 -3.13
N PRO A 166 -2.29 -14.25 -4.27
CA PRO A 166 -0.87 -14.59 -4.36
C PRO A 166 -0.01 -13.32 -4.23
N ALA A 167 1.21 -13.49 -3.73
CA ALA A 167 2.20 -12.41 -3.75
C ALA A 167 2.42 -11.91 -5.18
N HIS A 168 2.61 -10.61 -5.35
CA HIS A 168 2.89 -10.00 -6.65
C HIS A 168 4.39 -9.92 -6.89
N TYR A 169 4.83 -10.48 -8.03
CA TYR A 169 6.22 -10.40 -8.44
C TYR A 169 6.44 -9.14 -9.25
N LEU A 170 7.33 -8.27 -8.77
CA LEU A 170 7.70 -7.02 -9.43
C LEU A 170 9.20 -7.02 -9.74
N THR A 171 9.57 -6.56 -10.94
CA THR A 171 10.96 -6.31 -11.31
C THR A 171 11.19 -4.84 -11.62
N ARG A 172 12.33 -4.33 -11.16
CA ARG A 172 12.80 -2.99 -11.49
C ARG A 172 14.18 -3.07 -12.12
N LYS A 173 14.40 -2.29 -13.17
CA LYS A 173 15.72 -2.15 -13.79
C LYS A 173 16.27 -0.76 -13.53
N GLU A 174 17.50 -0.72 -13.09
CA GLU A 174 18.30 0.51 -12.97
C GLU A 174 19.55 0.37 -13.83
N GLY A 175 20.00 1.45 -14.43
CA GLY A 175 21.21 1.47 -15.23
C GLY A 175 22.07 2.67 -14.90
N GLY A 176 23.36 2.57 -15.21
CA GLY A 176 24.31 3.62 -14.98
C GLY A 176 25.72 3.24 -15.43
N SER A 177 26.71 4.01 -15.00
CA SER A 177 28.11 3.83 -15.33
C SER A 177 28.86 3.14 -14.20
N VAL A 178 29.84 2.31 -14.57
CA VAL A 178 30.75 1.69 -13.60
C VAL A 178 31.82 2.70 -13.20
N ALA A 179 31.98 2.95 -11.90
CA ALA A 179 33.09 3.77 -11.40
C ALA A 179 34.41 3.00 -11.41
N SER A 180 34.39 1.76 -10.88
CA SER A 180 35.52 0.84 -10.82
C SER A 180 35.02 -0.57 -10.52
N ALA A 181 35.88 -1.58 -10.78
CA ALA A 181 35.61 -2.95 -10.36
C ALA A 181 36.93 -3.65 -10.01
N THR A 182 36.80 -4.73 -9.21
CA THR A 182 37.85 -5.73 -8.98
C THR A 182 37.39 -7.07 -9.55
N SER A 183 38.14 -8.13 -9.36
CA SER A 183 37.70 -9.47 -9.76
C SER A 183 36.37 -9.89 -9.15
N GLU A 184 36.07 -9.43 -7.92
CA GLU A 184 34.93 -9.87 -7.10
C GLU A 184 33.97 -8.76 -6.73
N THR A 185 34.19 -7.54 -7.19
CA THR A 185 33.37 -6.37 -6.86
C THR A 185 33.06 -5.51 -8.08
N ILE A 186 32.02 -4.68 -7.95
CA ILE A 186 31.72 -3.58 -8.84
C ILE A 186 31.29 -2.35 -8.02
N CYS A 187 31.85 -1.19 -8.35
CA CYS A 187 31.49 0.08 -7.77
C CYS A 187 30.69 0.90 -8.79
N PHE A 188 29.53 1.38 -8.39
CA PHE A 188 28.63 2.17 -9.23
C PHE A 188 28.94 3.66 -9.13
N ALA A 189 28.95 4.36 -10.26
CA ALA A 189 29.19 5.79 -10.30
C ALA A 189 27.99 6.58 -9.74
N GLU A 190 26.77 6.10 -10.05
CA GLU A 190 25.54 6.70 -9.56
C GLU A 190 25.12 6.08 -8.22
N ILE A 191 24.36 6.84 -7.43
CA ILE A 191 23.79 6.33 -6.17
C ILE A 191 22.58 5.44 -6.51
N VAL A 192 22.82 4.14 -6.54
CA VAL A 192 21.73 3.16 -6.62
C VAL A 192 20.97 3.21 -5.29
N ASN A 193 19.72 3.68 -5.33
CA ASN A 193 18.84 3.75 -4.17
C ASN A 193 18.21 2.38 -3.92
N VAL A 194 18.97 1.48 -3.35
CA VAL A 194 18.51 0.16 -2.94
C VAL A 194 18.72 0.04 -1.45
N ASP A 195 17.66 -0.14 -0.71
CA ASP A 195 17.73 -0.26 0.75
C ASP A 195 18.02 -1.70 1.19
N THR A 196 17.87 -2.69 0.29
CA THR A 196 18.08 -4.12 0.54
C THR A 196 18.70 -4.84 -0.66
N TYR A 197 19.49 -5.88 -0.41
CA TYR A 197 20.47 -6.41 -1.37
C TYR A 197 20.27 -7.88 -1.75
N ASN A 198 19.16 -8.48 -1.42
CA ASN A 198 18.90 -9.87 -1.76
C ASN A 198 18.35 -9.97 -3.19
N GLN A 199 18.96 -10.85 -3.99
CA GLN A 199 18.52 -11.22 -5.35
C GLN A 199 18.61 -10.11 -6.41
N MET A 200 19.74 -9.38 -6.45
CA MET A 200 20.05 -8.48 -7.54
C MET A 200 21.00 -9.13 -8.53
N GLN A 201 20.74 -8.87 -9.81
CA GLN A 201 21.68 -9.19 -10.88
C GLN A 201 22.23 -7.92 -11.51
N VAL A 202 23.55 -7.88 -11.70
CA VAL A 202 24.21 -6.86 -12.50
C VAL A 202 24.61 -7.44 -13.85
N PHE A 203 24.17 -6.79 -14.91
CA PHE A 203 24.54 -7.08 -16.28
C PHE A 203 25.37 -5.94 -16.86
N ILE A 204 26.52 -6.24 -17.43
CA ILE A 204 27.35 -5.24 -18.12
C ILE A 204 26.82 -5.06 -19.54
N VAL A 205 26.22 -3.89 -19.81
CA VAL A 205 25.51 -3.60 -21.06
C VAL A 205 26.48 -3.24 -22.17
N SER A 206 27.49 -2.41 -21.86
CA SER A 206 28.46 -1.95 -22.84
C SER A 206 29.81 -1.69 -22.21
N GLY A 207 30.82 -1.42 -23.01
CA GLY A 207 32.20 -1.17 -22.59
C GLY A 207 32.95 -2.46 -22.24
N LYS A 208 34.00 -2.31 -21.44
CA LYS A 208 34.83 -3.43 -21.05
C LYS A 208 34.07 -4.44 -20.20
N GLY A 209 34.11 -5.70 -20.56
CA GLY A 209 33.37 -6.77 -19.88
C GLY A 209 31.91 -6.89 -20.27
N ALA A 210 31.46 -6.23 -21.35
CA ALA A 210 30.08 -6.31 -21.85
C ALA A 210 29.63 -7.77 -22.07
N GLY A 211 28.35 -8.03 -21.81
CA GLY A 211 27.73 -9.36 -21.92
C GLY A 211 27.83 -10.24 -20.69
N GLN A 212 28.55 -9.82 -19.65
CA GLN A 212 28.66 -10.59 -18.41
C GLN A 212 27.53 -10.27 -17.43
N THR A 213 26.98 -11.31 -16.78
CA THR A 213 25.99 -11.18 -15.69
C THR A 213 26.57 -11.78 -14.41
N ARG A 214 26.30 -11.15 -13.27
CA ARG A 214 26.67 -11.62 -11.92
C ARG A 214 25.51 -11.39 -10.95
N ASN A 215 25.37 -12.30 -9.97
CA ASN A 215 24.47 -12.07 -8.85
C ASN A 215 25.22 -11.28 -7.76
N ILE A 216 24.54 -10.28 -7.19
CA ILE A 216 25.07 -9.51 -6.08
C ILE A 216 24.81 -10.28 -4.80
N THR A 217 25.86 -10.54 -4.03
CA THR A 217 25.82 -11.30 -2.77
C THR A 217 25.85 -10.41 -1.53
N ASN A 218 26.46 -9.23 -1.65
CA ASN A 218 26.57 -8.26 -0.58
C ASN A 218 26.79 -6.85 -1.16
N PHE A 219 26.57 -5.85 -0.32
CA PHE A 219 26.70 -4.46 -0.72
C PHE A 219 27.34 -3.65 0.41
N GLN A 220 28.33 -2.88 0.09
CA GLN A 220 28.96 -1.96 1.03
C GLN A 220 28.61 -0.53 0.66
N LYS A 221 27.95 0.18 1.58
CA LYS A 221 27.53 1.57 1.40
C LYS A 221 28.43 2.49 2.23
N THR A 222 29.11 3.39 1.59
CA THR A 222 29.75 4.54 2.22
C THR A 222 29.01 5.82 1.84
N LYS A 223 29.34 6.96 2.46
CA LYS A 223 28.74 8.26 2.09
C LYS A 223 28.98 8.64 0.63
N GLN A 224 30.01 8.10 0.01
CA GLN A 224 30.49 8.52 -1.32
C GLN A 224 30.46 7.42 -2.38
N GLN A 225 30.39 6.13 -1.99
CA GLN A 225 30.49 5.00 -2.91
C GLN A 225 29.58 3.87 -2.52
N ARG A 226 29.16 3.10 -3.53
CA ARG A 226 28.41 1.85 -3.37
C ARG A 226 29.13 0.75 -4.12
N THR A 227 29.63 -0.23 -3.39
CA THR A 227 30.35 -1.37 -3.90
C THR A 227 29.51 -2.62 -3.71
N ALA A 228 29.20 -3.30 -4.79
CA ALA A 228 28.55 -4.61 -4.77
C ALA A 228 29.60 -5.72 -4.83
N PHE A 229 29.43 -6.75 -4.00
CA PHE A 229 30.15 -8.03 -4.06
C PHE A 229 29.38 -9.00 -4.92
N ILE A 230 30.06 -9.78 -5.75
CA ILE A 230 29.43 -10.67 -6.73
C ILE A 230 29.69 -12.15 -6.40
N ASP A 231 28.82 -13.02 -6.90
CA ASP A 231 28.82 -14.46 -6.64
C ASP A 231 30.02 -15.21 -7.23
N LYS A 232 30.61 -14.68 -8.31
CA LYS A 232 31.76 -15.25 -8.99
C LYS A 232 32.58 -14.17 -9.69
N PRO A 233 33.91 -14.35 -9.85
CA PRO A 233 34.77 -13.35 -10.47
C PRO A 233 34.35 -12.93 -11.88
N TRP A 234 34.64 -11.67 -12.25
CA TRP A 234 34.53 -11.21 -13.62
C TRP A 234 35.55 -11.96 -14.49
N ILE A 235 35.14 -12.41 -15.67
CA ILE A 235 36.05 -12.96 -16.68
C ILE A 235 36.88 -11.81 -17.28
N ILE A 236 36.21 -10.69 -17.57
CA ILE A 236 36.82 -9.43 -17.99
C ILE A 236 36.36 -8.38 -16.99
N ILE A 237 37.25 -7.82 -16.20
CA ILE A 237 36.92 -6.85 -15.17
C ILE A 237 36.41 -5.56 -15.83
N PRO A 238 35.15 -5.13 -15.52
CA PRO A 238 34.62 -3.88 -16.01
C PRO A 238 35.44 -2.67 -15.50
N ASP A 239 35.34 -1.55 -16.20
CA ASP A 239 35.98 -0.31 -15.80
C ASP A 239 35.07 0.91 -16.07
N TYR A 240 35.59 2.12 -15.96
CA TYR A 240 34.83 3.36 -16.15
C TYR A 240 34.24 3.54 -17.57
N THR A 241 34.64 2.73 -18.57
CA THR A 241 34.04 2.71 -19.90
C THR A 241 32.78 1.86 -19.97
N SER A 242 32.51 1.08 -18.91
CA SER A 242 31.42 0.12 -18.86
C SER A 242 30.13 0.77 -18.35
N THR A 243 29.01 0.37 -18.96
CA THR A 243 27.67 0.65 -18.41
C THR A 243 27.05 -0.64 -17.89
N TYR A 244 26.19 -0.50 -16.89
CA TYR A 244 25.52 -1.64 -16.29
C TYR A 244 23.99 -1.49 -16.28
N SER A 245 23.29 -2.61 -16.15
CA SER A 245 21.90 -2.70 -15.79
C SER A 245 21.76 -3.58 -14.55
N LEU A 246 21.11 -3.07 -13.51
CA LEU A 246 20.70 -3.84 -12.34
C LEU A 246 19.27 -4.30 -12.52
N THR A 247 19.02 -5.58 -12.29
CA THR A 247 17.67 -6.12 -12.13
C THR A 247 17.42 -6.37 -10.65
N ILE A 248 16.39 -5.74 -10.10
CA ILE A 248 15.98 -5.85 -8.71
C ILE A 248 14.63 -6.53 -8.70
N GLU A 249 14.52 -7.60 -7.95
CA GLU A 249 13.32 -8.41 -7.84
C GLU A 249 12.64 -8.18 -6.48
N TYR A 250 11.31 -8.17 -6.48
CA TYR A 250 10.47 -8.02 -5.31
C TYR A 250 9.39 -9.11 -5.31
N SER A 251 9.06 -9.62 -4.13
CA SER A 251 7.90 -10.48 -3.89
C SER A 251 6.99 -9.78 -2.91
N LEU A 252 6.01 -9.04 -3.44
CA LEU A 252 5.23 -8.07 -2.70
C LEU A 252 3.91 -8.67 -2.20
N ILE A 253 3.62 -8.43 -0.95
CA ILE A 253 2.35 -8.70 -0.30
C ILE A 253 1.75 -7.40 0.25
N ASP A 254 0.51 -7.49 0.71
CA ASP A 254 -0.24 -6.37 1.26
C ASP A 254 0.53 -5.61 2.33
N GLY A 255 0.52 -4.29 2.22
CA GLY A 255 1.16 -3.39 3.19
C GLY A 255 0.53 -3.42 4.57
N GLY A 256 -0.72 -3.91 4.67
CA GLY A 256 -1.47 -4.02 5.93
C GLY A 256 -0.81 -4.92 6.97
N VAL A 257 0.08 -5.83 6.56
CA VAL A 257 0.86 -6.65 7.51
C VAL A 257 1.79 -5.82 8.40
N GLY A 258 2.12 -4.58 8.01
CA GLY A 258 3.03 -3.70 8.74
C GLY A 258 2.48 -2.31 9.01
N ALA A 259 1.62 -1.79 8.13
CA ALA A 259 1.03 -0.45 8.24
C ALA A 259 -0.34 -0.42 7.54
N ASN A 260 -1.33 -1.09 8.12
CA ASN A 260 -2.70 -1.07 7.58
C ASN A 260 -3.29 0.35 7.62
N ASN A 261 -3.01 1.09 8.69
CA ASN A 261 -3.19 2.54 8.75
C ASN A 261 -1.84 3.20 8.38
N PRO A 262 -1.73 3.89 7.23
CA PRO A 262 -0.46 4.48 6.77
C PRO A 262 -0.10 5.81 7.44
N THR A 263 -0.85 6.27 8.43
CA THR A 263 -0.74 7.62 9.01
C THR A 263 0.67 7.93 9.56
N ALA A 264 1.22 7.04 10.40
CA ALA A 264 2.57 7.26 10.95
C ALA A 264 3.64 7.32 9.86
N CYS A 265 3.50 6.51 8.79
CA CYS A 265 4.40 6.55 7.63
C CYS A 265 4.28 7.87 6.87
N ALA A 266 3.05 8.39 6.69
CA ALA A 266 2.81 9.65 6.01
C ALA A 266 3.39 10.85 6.79
N ILE A 267 3.22 10.85 8.13
CA ILE A 267 3.84 11.84 9.02
C ILE A 267 5.38 11.80 8.90
N ALA A 268 5.97 10.61 8.95
CA ALA A 268 7.42 10.45 8.81
C ALA A 268 7.93 10.97 7.45
N GLU A 269 7.17 10.81 6.37
CA GLU A 269 7.54 11.36 5.07
C GLU A 269 7.37 12.88 5.01
N ALA A 270 6.36 13.46 5.64
CA ALA A 270 6.21 14.92 5.75
C ALA A 270 7.41 15.54 6.48
N LEU A 271 7.85 14.93 7.59
CA LEU A 271 9.06 15.36 8.31
C LEU A 271 10.31 15.25 7.44
N ARG A 272 10.45 14.17 6.64
CA ARG A 272 11.56 14.01 5.69
C ARG A 272 11.53 15.02 4.54
N LEU A 273 10.38 15.57 4.21
CA LEU A 273 10.20 16.63 3.24
C LEU A 273 10.53 18.02 3.84
N GLY A 274 10.78 18.09 5.16
CA GLY A 274 11.20 19.31 5.86
C GLY A 274 10.08 20.06 6.57
N HIS A 275 8.87 19.48 6.63
CA HIS A 275 7.75 20.08 7.37
C HIS A 275 7.94 19.87 8.88
N ALA A 276 7.63 20.87 9.69
CA ALA A 276 7.66 20.74 11.16
C ALA A 276 6.34 20.15 11.67
N LEU A 277 6.38 19.40 12.77
CA LEU A 277 5.20 18.76 13.35
C LEU A 277 4.02 19.73 13.59
N LYS A 278 4.31 20.94 14.05
CA LYS A 278 3.32 21.99 14.26
C LYS A 278 2.59 22.46 13.00
N ASP A 279 3.14 22.19 11.82
CA ASP A 279 2.58 22.59 10.54
C ASP A 279 1.85 21.41 9.85
N ILE A 280 1.90 20.20 10.42
CA ILE A 280 1.30 18.99 9.83
C ILE A 280 -0.11 18.80 10.37
N HIS A 281 -1.09 18.72 9.48
CA HIS A 281 -2.48 18.37 9.77
C HIS A 281 -2.82 17.05 9.10
N VAL A 282 -3.44 16.14 9.83
CA VAL A 282 -3.71 14.78 9.36
C VAL A 282 -5.18 14.43 9.50
N LEU A 283 -5.81 14.08 8.40
CA LEU A 283 -7.09 13.40 8.37
C LEU A 283 -6.86 11.93 8.05
N SER A 284 -7.15 11.06 9.01
CA SER A 284 -7.03 9.60 8.88
C SER A 284 -8.42 8.98 8.75
N VAL A 285 -8.65 8.24 7.67
CA VAL A 285 -9.95 7.64 7.34
C VAL A 285 -9.83 6.13 7.29
N GLY A 286 -10.53 5.47 8.22
CA GLY A 286 -10.60 4.02 8.28
C GLY A 286 -11.69 3.44 7.38
N THR A 287 -11.75 2.12 7.35
CA THR A 287 -12.74 1.34 6.59
C THR A 287 -13.86 0.77 7.47
N GLY A 288 -13.91 1.20 8.74
CA GLY A 288 -14.72 0.58 9.79
C GLY A 288 -14.00 -0.59 10.47
N ILE A 289 -14.34 -0.86 11.72
CA ILE A 289 -13.77 -1.94 12.52
C ILE A 289 -14.84 -2.99 12.82
N PHE A 290 -14.51 -4.25 12.60
CA PHE A 290 -15.30 -5.39 13.03
C PHE A 290 -14.45 -6.26 13.97
N THR A 291 -14.65 -6.13 15.28
CA THR A 291 -13.83 -6.85 16.26
C THR A 291 -14.48 -8.18 16.66
N VAL A 292 -13.82 -9.26 16.34
CA VAL A 292 -14.14 -10.59 16.87
C VAL A 292 -13.18 -10.89 18.03
N PRO A 293 -13.63 -10.76 19.29
CA PRO A 293 -12.75 -11.03 20.43
C PRO A 293 -12.27 -12.48 20.43
N ILE A 294 -11.02 -12.68 20.80
CA ILE A 294 -10.45 -14.00 21.08
C ILE A 294 -10.48 -14.17 22.62
N PRO A 295 -11.42 -14.97 23.18
CA PRO A 295 -11.53 -15.14 24.62
C PRO A 295 -10.26 -15.76 25.20
N PHE A 296 -9.87 -15.37 26.42
CA PHE A 296 -8.71 -15.93 27.12
C PHE A 296 -8.74 -17.46 27.18
N ALA A 297 -9.90 -18.04 27.46
CA ALA A 297 -10.07 -19.49 27.55
C ALA A 297 -9.83 -20.24 26.22
N GLU A 298 -10.01 -19.56 25.09
CA GLU A 298 -9.68 -20.06 23.76
C GLU A 298 -8.20 -19.85 23.43
N ALA A 299 -7.72 -18.63 23.58
CA ALA A 299 -6.34 -18.24 23.26
C ALA A 299 -5.30 -19.12 24.00
N THR A 300 -5.57 -19.49 25.24
CA THR A 300 -4.69 -20.39 26.03
C THR A 300 -4.62 -21.82 25.51
N ARG A 301 -5.59 -22.25 24.70
CA ARG A 301 -5.67 -23.61 24.13
C ARG A 301 -5.28 -23.66 22.65
N TRP A 302 -5.12 -22.50 22.02
CA TRP A 302 -4.82 -22.42 20.60
C TRP A 302 -3.40 -22.89 20.31
N GLY A 303 -3.30 -23.81 19.36
CA GLY A 303 -2.05 -24.24 18.75
C GLY A 303 -1.84 -23.58 17.39
N ILE A 304 -0.87 -24.09 16.63
CA ILE A 304 -0.44 -23.54 15.34
C ILE A 304 -1.62 -23.37 14.37
N LEU A 305 -2.52 -24.36 14.26
CA LEU A 305 -3.65 -24.30 13.30
C LEU A 305 -4.66 -23.19 13.62
N ASN A 306 -4.97 -23.00 14.88
CA ASN A 306 -5.92 -21.94 15.29
C ASN A 306 -5.30 -20.56 15.08
N TRP A 307 -4.05 -20.37 15.53
CA TRP A 307 -3.34 -19.13 15.33
C TRP A 307 -3.11 -18.81 13.84
N ALA A 308 -2.79 -19.80 13.00
CA ALA A 308 -2.58 -19.59 11.57
C ALA A 308 -3.80 -18.95 10.86
N THR A 309 -5.02 -19.23 11.32
CA THR A 309 -6.24 -18.65 10.76
C THR A 309 -6.54 -17.23 11.28
N ALA A 310 -6.15 -16.93 12.51
CA ALA A 310 -6.45 -15.65 13.17
C ALA A 310 -5.35 -14.61 13.02
N ILE A 311 -4.10 -15.04 12.86
CA ILE A 311 -2.93 -14.16 12.99
C ILE A 311 -2.91 -13.01 11.95
N SER A 312 -3.42 -13.24 10.75
CA SER A 312 -3.47 -12.19 9.72
C SER A 312 -4.35 -11.02 10.16
N ASN A 313 -5.53 -11.32 10.73
CA ASN A 313 -6.44 -10.29 11.24
C ASN A 313 -5.83 -9.57 12.44
N VAL A 314 -5.25 -10.33 13.38
CA VAL A 314 -4.57 -9.74 14.56
C VAL A 314 -3.42 -8.81 14.15
N LEU A 315 -2.64 -9.17 13.13
CA LEU A 315 -1.54 -8.31 12.64
C LEU A 315 -2.07 -7.04 11.96
N ILE A 316 -3.14 -7.14 11.17
CA ILE A 316 -3.77 -6.00 10.51
C ILE A 316 -4.34 -5.04 11.56
N ASP A 317 -5.09 -5.54 12.52
CA ASP A 317 -5.67 -4.74 13.60
C ASP A 317 -4.57 -4.09 14.43
N ALA A 318 -3.58 -4.87 14.89
CA ALA A 318 -2.47 -4.37 15.71
C ALA A 318 -1.66 -3.29 14.97
N SER A 319 -1.37 -3.50 13.67
CA SER A 319 -0.63 -2.51 12.89
C SER A 319 -1.43 -1.22 12.69
N SER A 320 -2.76 -1.31 12.55
CA SER A 320 -3.65 -0.15 12.44
C SER A 320 -3.67 0.65 13.74
N ASP A 321 -3.91 -0.01 14.87
CA ASP A 321 -4.03 0.63 16.18
C ASP A 321 -2.71 1.25 16.65
N ILE A 322 -1.57 0.57 16.43
CA ILE A 322 -0.24 1.11 16.79
C ILE A 322 0.07 2.37 15.96
N ASN A 323 -0.20 2.38 14.67
CA ASN A 323 0.06 3.55 13.83
C ASN A 323 -0.88 4.72 14.16
N ASP A 324 -2.13 4.44 14.55
CA ASP A 324 -3.08 5.42 15.06
C ASP A 324 -2.57 6.05 16.35
N TYR A 325 -2.24 5.20 17.34
CA TYR A 325 -1.66 5.64 18.60
C TYR A 325 -0.41 6.53 18.40
N ILE A 326 0.52 6.13 17.51
CA ILE A 326 1.70 6.94 17.22
C ILE A 326 1.30 8.30 16.66
N ALA A 327 0.33 8.35 15.76
CA ALA A 327 -0.13 9.60 15.15
C ALA A 327 -0.74 10.52 16.21
N GLU A 328 -1.62 10.00 17.08
CA GLU A 328 -2.22 10.75 18.18
C GLU A 328 -1.20 11.31 19.17
N GLN A 329 -0.11 10.56 19.45
CA GLN A 329 0.91 11.03 20.40
C GLN A 329 1.90 12.04 19.80
N VAL A 330 2.04 12.06 18.47
CA VAL A 330 3.07 12.87 17.76
C VAL A 330 2.48 14.15 17.19
N ILE A 331 1.26 14.11 16.68
CA ILE A 331 0.56 15.28 16.14
C ILE A 331 -0.23 15.97 17.25
N TYR A 332 -0.32 17.29 17.22
CA TYR A 332 -1.15 18.05 18.14
C TYR A 332 -2.63 17.66 18.01
N ASP A 333 -3.35 17.54 19.09
CA ASP A 333 -4.73 17.03 19.14
C ASP A 333 -5.66 17.73 18.13
N GLU A 334 -5.53 19.05 18.01
CA GLU A 334 -6.31 19.86 17.07
C GLU A 334 -5.92 19.67 15.59
N HIS A 335 -4.75 19.07 15.32
CA HIS A 335 -4.26 18.81 13.98
C HIS A 335 -4.46 17.37 13.51
N TYR A 336 -5.01 16.50 14.36
CA TYR A 336 -5.29 15.12 14.04
C TYR A 336 -6.78 14.81 14.11
N LEU A 337 -7.36 14.32 13.03
CA LEU A 337 -8.73 13.82 13.00
C LEU A 337 -8.76 12.39 12.47
N ARG A 338 -9.24 11.47 13.28
CA ARG A 338 -9.48 10.08 12.89
C ARG A 338 -10.97 9.85 12.65
N LEU A 339 -11.34 9.46 11.43
CA LEU A 339 -12.69 9.00 11.07
C LEU A 339 -12.69 7.47 11.03
N GLN A 340 -13.13 6.85 12.13
CA GLN A 340 -13.21 5.40 12.28
C GLN A 340 -14.34 5.05 13.25
N PHE A 341 -15.07 3.96 12.99
CA PHE A 341 -16.18 3.53 13.82
C PHE A 341 -16.35 2.01 13.81
N ARG A 342 -17.16 1.50 14.73
CA ARG A 342 -17.41 0.06 14.88
C ARG A 342 -18.60 -0.38 14.06
N LEU A 343 -18.35 -1.20 13.03
CA LEU A 343 -19.37 -1.79 12.16
C LEU A 343 -20.32 -2.74 12.93
N ASP A 344 -19.83 -3.41 13.95
CA ASP A 344 -20.57 -4.39 14.76
C ASP A 344 -21.44 -3.78 15.85
N ARG A 345 -21.30 -2.51 16.17
CA ARG A 345 -22.02 -1.86 17.28
C ARG A 345 -22.86 -0.66 16.88
N GLU A 346 -22.43 0.08 15.88
CA GLU A 346 -23.06 1.36 15.50
C GLU A 346 -24.03 1.19 14.33
N SER A 347 -24.24 -0.04 13.90
CA SER A 347 -25.05 -0.36 12.73
C SER A 347 -26.50 -0.75 13.08
N SER A 348 -27.46 -0.07 12.44
CA SER A 348 -28.88 -0.44 12.45
C SER A 348 -29.20 -1.58 11.46
N VAL A 349 -28.20 -2.09 10.74
CA VAL A 349 -28.32 -3.13 9.71
C VAL A 349 -27.25 -4.19 9.91
N GLU A 350 -27.51 -5.41 9.43
CA GLU A 350 -26.58 -6.51 9.53
C GLU A 350 -25.44 -6.36 8.51
N ILE A 351 -24.19 -6.39 8.98
CA ILE A 351 -22.96 -6.34 8.18
C ILE A 351 -22.16 -7.60 8.47
N THR A 352 -21.57 -8.18 7.43
CA THR A 352 -20.69 -9.34 7.62
C THR A 352 -19.27 -8.90 8.03
N ASN A 353 -18.61 -9.74 8.83
CA ASN A 353 -17.21 -9.55 9.23
C ASN A 353 -16.21 -9.97 8.15
N LYS A 354 -16.68 -10.27 6.93
CA LYS A 354 -15.84 -10.73 5.81
C LYS A 354 -15.49 -9.56 4.92
N ILE A 355 -14.21 -9.24 4.85
CA ILE A 355 -13.65 -8.18 4.01
C ILE A 355 -13.72 -8.46 2.50
N ASP A 356 -14.29 -9.59 2.11
CA ASP A 356 -14.48 -10.05 0.73
C ASP A 356 -15.95 -10.41 0.40
N ASP A 357 -16.89 -10.02 1.26
CA ASP A 357 -18.32 -10.23 1.02
C ASP A 357 -18.93 -9.12 0.17
N VAL A 358 -19.05 -9.40 -1.10
CA VAL A 358 -19.61 -8.52 -2.14
C VAL A 358 -21.09 -8.77 -2.43
N ASN A 359 -21.82 -9.38 -1.48
CA ASN A 359 -23.28 -9.50 -1.60
C ASN A 359 -23.89 -8.10 -1.73
N PRO A 360 -24.79 -7.84 -2.70
CA PRO A 360 -25.39 -6.52 -2.91
C PRO A 360 -26.01 -5.92 -1.65
N GLN A 361 -26.67 -6.74 -0.82
CA GLN A 361 -27.24 -6.25 0.44
C GLN A 361 -26.16 -5.81 1.42
N ASN A 362 -25.05 -6.57 1.53
CA ASN A 362 -23.91 -6.18 2.38
C ASN A 362 -23.28 -4.86 1.90
N LEU A 363 -23.09 -4.68 0.58
CA LEU A 363 -22.56 -3.44 0.03
C LEU A 363 -23.47 -2.24 0.31
N GLN A 364 -24.79 -2.42 0.14
CA GLN A 364 -25.76 -1.36 0.49
C GLN A 364 -25.75 -1.03 1.98
N ASN A 365 -25.63 -2.04 2.83
CA ASN A 365 -25.54 -1.87 4.28
C ASN A 365 -24.25 -1.12 4.68
N LEU A 366 -23.10 -1.44 4.04
CA LEU A 366 -21.83 -0.74 4.26
C LEU A 366 -21.93 0.75 3.88
N VAL A 367 -22.51 1.06 2.71
CA VAL A 367 -22.76 2.44 2.30
C VAL A 367 -23.70 3.17 3.28
N LYS A 368 -24.76 2.47 3.72
CA LYS A 368 -25.73 3.06 4.66
C LYS A 368 -25.05 3.44 5.97
N VAL A 369 -24.31 2.52 6.60
CA VAL A 369 -23.69 2.81 7.90
C VAL A 369 -22.59 3.86 7.81
N ALA A 370 -21.84 3.91 6.69
CA ALA A 370 -20.88 4.97 6.44
C ALA A 370 -21.56 6.34 6.36
N ASN A 371 -22.71 6.42 5.67
CA ASN A 371 -23.51 7.64 5.61
C ASN A 371 -24.09 7.98 6.99
N ASP A 372 -24.64 7.02 7.72
CA ASP A 372 -25.19 7.24 9.06
C ASP A 372 -24.13 7.79 10.02
N TYR A 373 -22.90 7.27 9.95
CA TYR A 373 -21.77 7.76 10.77
C TYR A 373 -21.31 9.16 10.36
N ILE A 374 -21.00 9.38 9.08
CA ILE A 374 -20.38 10.64 8.65
C ILE A 374 -21.33 11.84 8.78
N HIS A 375 -22.65 11.61 8.82
CA HIS A 375 -23.67 12.66 8.97
C HIS A 375 -24.06 12.91 10.46
N GLN A 376 -23.42 12.24 11.42
CA GLN A 376 -23.61 12.59 12.84
C GLN A 376 -23.17 14.04 13.08
N PRO A 377 -23.95 14.84 13.85
CA PRO A 377 -23.66 16.26 14.05
C PRO A 377 -22.28 16.55 14.62
N ASN A 378 -21.81 15.70 15.55
CA ASN A 378 -20.47 15.79 16.13
C ASN A 378 -19.37 15.50 15.10
N ILE A 379 -19.55 14.52 14.23
CA ILE A 379 -18.58 14.17 13.16
C ILE A 379 -18.48 15.29 12.12
N ILE A 380 -19.63 15.80 11.68
CA ILE A 380 -19.68 16.97 10.78
C ILE A 380 -18.96 18.18 11.40
N GLN A 381 -19.19 18.42 12.69
CA GLN A 381 -18.54 19.54 13.38
C GLN A 381 -17.02 19.32 13.46
N SER A 382 -16.55 18.13 13.84
CA SER A 382 -15.12 17.82 13.89
C SER A 382 -14.43 17.99 12.54
N ILE A 383 -15.10 17.60 11.43
CA ILE A 383 -14.58 17.82 10.09
C ILE A 383 -14.48 19.32 9.75
N LYS A 384 -15.50 20.11 10.08
CA LYS A 384 -15.47 21.56 9.87
C LYS A 384 -14.36 22.23 10.66
N ASP A 385 -14.19 21.84 11.93
CA ASP A 385 -13.15 22.38 12.81
C ASP A 385 -11.75 22.05 12.24
N PHE A 386 -11.54 20.79 11.81
CA PHE A 386 -10.31 20.39 11.14
C PHE A 386 -10.03 21.22 9.87
N VAL A 387 -11.04 21.41 9.01
CA VAL A 387 -10.89 22.19 7.76
C VAL A 387 -10.55 23.66 8.06
N VAL A 388 -11.15 24.26 9.10
CA VAL A 388 -10.86 25.64 9.50
C VAL A 388 -9.44 25.77 10.05
N GLN A 389 -8.97 24.84 10.85
CA GLN A 389 -7.62 24.85 11.43
C GLN A 389 -6.53 24.57 10.38
N ALA A 390 -6.84 23.75 9.36
CA ALA A 390 -5.90 23.38 8.32
C ALA A 390 -5.74 24.45 7.21
N ASN A 391 -6.62 25.47 7.16
CA ASN A 391 -6.55 26.56 6.20
C ASN A 391 -5.88 27.79 6.78
#